data_5e962f1027d61deb7d5cafff4cfcd961
#
_entry.id   5e962f1027d61deb7d5cafff4cfcd961
#
_cell.length_a   1.000
_cell.length_b   1.000
_cell.length_c   1.000
_cell.angle_alpha   90.00
_cell.angle_beta   90.00
_cell.angle_gamma   90.00
#
_symmetry.space_group_name_H-M   'P 1'
#
loop_
_entity.id
_entity.type
_entity.pdbx_description
1 polymer ?
#
loop_
_entity_poly.entity_id
_entity_poly.type
_entity_poly.pdbx_seq_one_letter_code
_entity_poly.pdbx_strand_id
1 'polypeptide(L)'
;TRSPPSTIQQVDPVTDKREYRDDYDDKTLYIPGPTEVRDDVIEAMTEAPFGHRMDRMTDLYTTIVEDTKTFLGTDNDVIILTGSGTEFWEATTLNLVDEHVLVPTCGAFSERYANVAERLGKDVDRLEYEWGNAVKPEDIREALDASDKTYDMVAGVMNESSTGVRNPIEEMGDVISEYPDTYFAVDAVSSLGGDYVDIDAHNIDVIFASTQKAFAMPPGLAICVVSQDAYDREVEKGTSSWYGGFRRTIDYYERKGQTHSTPAIPIMLAYRKQMKRMLDEGHAARDERHREMMEYVHDWADEHFAMFPEEGYESQTVACIENTQGIDVAATIDEVNEEYDMAFSNGYGDLAEETFRIGHMGEHTVESVKALTDAIEDVAEL
;
A
#
# COMPACT_ATOMS: atom_id res chain seq x y z
N THR A 1 -8.54 -30.24 31.86
CA THR A 1 -7.51 -30.98 31.04
C THR A 1 -7.56 -30.42 29.64
N ARG A 2 -6.67 -29.47 29.36
CA ARG A 2 -6.48 -28.93 28.03
C ARG A 2 -5.75 -29.99 27.18
N SER A 3 -6.31 -30.31 26.01
CA SER A 3 -5.63 -31.13 25.01
C SER A 3 -4.37 -30.40 24.54
N PRO A 4 -3.27 -31.08 24.24
CA PRO A 4 -2.07 -30.43 23.70
C PRO A 4 -2.35 -29.90 22.29
N PRO A 5 -1.74 -28.76 21.88
CA PRO A 5 -1.89 -28.23 20.55
C PRO A 5 -1.38 -29.24 19.52
N SER A 6 -2.07 -29.29 18.38
CA SER A 6 -1.75 -30.11 17.23
C SER A 6 -0.27 -29.92 16.81
N THR A 7 0.35 -31.03 16.52
CA THR A 7 1.73 -31.19 16.07
C THR A 7 2.06 -30.14 15.00
N ILE A 8 2.99 -29.25 15.33
CA ILE A 8 3.69 -28.42 14.32
C ILE A 8 4.33 -29.44 13.38
N GLN A 9 3.91 -29.45 12.13
CA GLN A 9 4.64 -30.17 11.09
C GLN A 9 6.09 -29.69 11.14
N GLN A 10 7.00 -30.60 11.46
CA GLN A 10 8.42 -30.34 11.31
C GLN A 10 8.66 -30.07 9.82
N VAL A 11 8.87 -28.81 9.50
CA VAL A 11 9.48 -28.42 8.23
C VAL A 11 10.89 -29.02 8.29
N ASP A 12 11.24 -29.90 7.36
CA ASP A 12 12.58 -30.41 7.24
C ASP A 12 13.56 -29.22 7.24
N PRO A 13 14.64 -29.26 8.01
CA PRO A 13 15.61 -28.19 7.99
C PRO A 13 16.10 -28.06 6.54
N VAL A 14 16.04 -26.86 6.00
CA VAL A 14 16.64 -26.52 4.71
C VAL A 14 18.11 -26.86 4.81
N THR A 15 18.46 -28.07 4.42
CA THR A 15 19.83 -28.64 4.53
C THR A 15 20.73 -28.17 3.39
N ASP A 16 20.19 -27.46 2.43
CA ASP A 16 20.94 -26.84 1.35
C ASP A 16 21.16 -25.35 1.68
N LYS A 17 22.38 -25.03 2.14
CA LYS A 17 22.84 -23.64 2.15
C LYS A 17 23.03 -23.27 0.70
N ARG A 18 21.99 -22.70 0.08
CA ARG A 18 22.12 -22.09 -1.23
C ARG A 18 23.26 -21.07 -1.13
N GLU A 19 24.31 -21.29 -1.89
CA GLU A 19 25.31 -20.25 -2.09
C GLU A 19 24.57 -19.04 -2.69
N TYR A 20 24.80 -17.85 -2.13
CA TYR A 20 24.28 -16.61 -2.71
C TYR A 20 24.86 -16.51 -4.13
N ARG A 21 24.00 -16.35 -5.09
CA ARG A 21 24.39 -16.14 -6.48
C ARG A 21 24.56 -14.64 -6.70
N ASP A 22 25.66 -14.27 -7.33
CA ASP A 22 25.91 -12.89 -7.77
C ASP A 22 25.52 -12.68 -9.23
N ASP A 23 24.95 -13.71 -9.89
CA ASP A 23 24.63 -13.78 -11.31
C ASP A 23 23.11 -13.78 -11.59
N TYR A 24 22.33 -13.10 -10.76
CA TYR A 24 20.93 -12.85 -11.07
C TYR A 24 20.83 -11.79 -12.15
N ASP A 25 20.04 -12.09 -13.19
CA ASP A 25 19.67 -11.10 -14.20
C ASP A 25 18.69 -10.11 -13.62
N ASP A 26 18.90 -8.81 -13.86
CA ASP A 26 17.98 -7.76 -13.49
C ASP A 26 16.73 -7.85 -14.38
N LYS A 27 15.56 -7.86 -13.77
CA LYS A 27 14.26 -7.89 -14.48
C LYS A 27 13.52 -6.59 -14.28
N THR A 28 12.85 -6.10 -15.32
CA THR A 28 11.90 -5.00 -15.17
C THR A 28 10.65 -5.49 -14.43
N LEU A 29 10.28 -4.81 -13.34
CA LEU A 29 9.28 -5.29 -12.39
C LEU A 29 7.88 -4.69 -12.68
N TYR A 30 7.01 -5.47 -13.28
CA TYR A 30 5.57 -5.16 -13.42
C TYR A 30 4.71 -5.92 -12.40
N ILE A 31 5.27 -6.18 -11.22
CA ILE A 31 4.58 -6.82 -10.10
C ILE A 31 3.90 -5.77 -9.20
N PRO A 32 2.90 -6.15 -8.38
CA PRO A 32 2.25 -5.22 -7.42
C PRO A 32 3.17 -4.70 -6.30
N GLY A 33 4.46 -4.64 -6.54
CA GLY A 33 5.54 -4.18 -5.67
C GLY A 33 6.39 -5.32 -5.07
N PRO A 34 7.69 -5.07 -4.87
CA PRO A 34 8.41 -3.81 -5.14
C PRO A 34 8.36 -3.42 -6.62
N THR A 35 8.39 -2.13 -6.89
CA THR A 35 8.41 -1.58 -8.24
C THR A 35 9.80 -1.10 -8.63
N GLU A 36 9.96 -0.75 -9.92
CA GLU A 36 11.19 -0.17 -10.46
C GLU A 36 11.66 1.04 -9.66
N VAL A 37 12.98 1.12 -9.47
CA VAL A 37 13.65 2.25 -8.82
C VAL A 37 14.72 2.79 -9.75
N ARG A 38 14.70 4.09 -9.99
CA ARG A 38 15.65 4.74 -10.87
C ARG A 38 17.08 4.71 -10.32
N ASP A 39 18.06 4.58 -11.21
CA ASP A 39 19.49 4.52 -10.86
C ASP A 39 19.94 5.71 -10.00
N ASP A 40 19.51 6.94 -10.34
CA ASP A 40 19.90 8.14 -9.60
C ASP A 40 19.28 8.21 -8.20
N VAL A 41 18.17 7.49 -7.95
CA VAL A 41 17.56 7.31 -6.63
C VAL A 41 18.35 6.29 -5.82
N ILE A 42 18.74 5.17 -6.45
CA ILE A 42 19.62 4.16 -5.82
C ILE A 42 20.98 4.78 -5.49
N GLU A 43 21.59 5.56 -6.40
CA GLU A 43 22.87 6.24 -6.19
C GLU A 43 22.83 7.15 -4.95
N ALA A 44 21.71 7.83 -4.70
CA ALA A 44 21.57 8.68 -3.51
C ALA A 44 21.74 7.92 -2.19
N MET A 45 21.50 6.61 -2.16
CA MET A 45 21.74 5.78 -0.97
C MET A 45 23.22 5.60 -0.65
N THR A 46 24.11 5.88 -1.58
CA THR A 46 25.57 5.71 -1.42
C THR A 46 26.25 6.90 -0.77
N GLU A 47 25.50 7.97 -0.44
CA GLU A 47 26.06 9.11 0.28
C GLU A 47 26.67 8.68 1.63
N ALA A 48 27.76 9.36 2.02
CA ALA A 48 28.46 9.04 3.26
C ALA A 48 27.52 9.08 4.49
N PRO A 49 27.55 8.06 5.34
CA PRO A 49 26.70 8.01 6.53
C PRO A 49 26.99 9.14 7.51
N PHE A 50 25.96 9.56 8.24
CA PHE A 50 26.05 10.59 9.28
C PHE A 50 25.16 10.25 10.47
N GLY A 51 25.38 10.93 11.60
CA GLY A 51 24.61 10.67 12.82
C GLY A 51 23.19 11.20 12.73
N HIS A 52 22.22 10.37 13.13
CA HIS A 52 20.79 10.71 13.11
C HIS A 52 20.35 11.81 14.09
N ARG A 53 21.29 12.39 14.84
CA ARG A 53 21.07 13.54 15.75
C ARG A 53 21.84 14.80 15.32
N MET A 54 22.47 14.76 14.16
CA MET A 54 23.16 15.91 13.57
C MET A 54 22.18 16.83 12.84
N ASP A 55 22.56 18.10 12.66
CA ASP A 55 21.75 19.10 11.92
C ASP A 55 21.39 18.62 10.50
N ARG A 56 22.33 17.93 9.84
CA ARG A 56 22.09 17.33 8.52
C ARG A 56 20.87 16.37 8.52
N MET A 57 20.64 15.66 9.62
CA MET A 57 19.45 14.80 9.74
C MET A 57 18.18 15.63 9.93
N THR A 58 18.27 16.72 10.69
CA THR A 58 17.15 17.65 10.85
C THR A 58 16.75 18.22 9.49
N ASP A 59 17.74 18.75 8.73
CA ASP A 59 17.49 19.29 7.40
C ASP A 59 16.88 18.24 6.45
N LEU A 60 17.42 17.01 6.45
CA LEU A 60 16.92 15.92 5.62
C LEU A 60 15.47 15.58 5.97
N TYR A 61 15.21 15.33 7.26
CA TYR A 61 13.89 14.82 7.69
C TYR A 61 12.81 15.89 7.55
N THR A 62 13.12 17.13 7.91
CA THR A 62 12.21 18.26 7.70
C THR A 62 11.89 18.43 6.21
N THR A 63 12.90 18.39 5.34
CA THR A 63 12.68 18.51 3.90
C THR A 63 11.74 17.41 3.38
N ILE A 64 12.01 16.15 3.71
CA ILE A 64 11.16 15.05 3.17
C ILE A 64 9.74 15.05 3.73
N VAL A 65 9.53 15.50 4.98
CA VAL A 65 8.19 15.63 5.55
C VAL A 65 7.42 16.74 4.84
N GLU A 66 8.00 17.94 4.70
CA GLU A 66 7.36 19.07 4.03
C GLU A 66 7.11 18.81 2.53
N ASP A 67 8.07 18.19 1.85
CA ASP A 67 7.93 17.80 0.45
C ASP A 67 6.79 16.78 0.28
N THR A 68 6.65 15.83 1.22
CA THR A 68 5.56 14.84 1.21
C THR A 68 4.22 15.50 1.46
N LYS A 69 4.11 16.41 2.44
CA LYS A 69 2.89 17.22 2.67
C LYS A 69 2.48 17.98 1.40
N THR A 70 3.45 18.64 0.78
CA THR A 70 3.22 19.40 -0.46
C THR A 70 2.74 18.50 -1.60
N PHE A 71 3.37 17.34 -1.76
CA PHE A 71 3.00 16.39 -2.82
C PHE A 71 1.61 15.81 -2.60
N LEU A 72 1.27 15.44 -1.38
CA LEU A 72 -0.04 14.87 -1.03
C LEU A 72 -1.15 15.94 -0.91
N GLY A 73 -0.79 17.23 -0.87
CA GLY A 73 -1.76 18.33 -0.78
C GLY A 73 -2.50 18.37 0.55
N THR A 74 -1.85 18.00 1.66
CA THR A 74 -2.48 17.93 2.98
C THR A 74 -1.84 18.89 3.98
N ASP A 75 -2.66 19.46 4.85
CA ASP A 75 -2.23 20.23 6.02
C ASP A 75 -2.01 19.34 7.26
N ASN A 76 -2.47 18.09 7.23
CA ASN A 76 -2.34 17.10 8.29
C ASN A 76 -0.87 16.70 8.56
N ASP A 77 -0.62 16.04 9.67
CA ASP A 77 0.73 15.62 10.03
C ASP A 77 1.20 14.43 9.21
N VAL A 78 2.45 14.49 8.72
CA VAL A 78 3.10 13.41 7.99
C VAL A 78 4.16 12.75 8.85
N ILE A 79 4.00 11.43 9.02
CA ILE A 79 4.94 10.54 9.70
C ILE A 79 5.67 9.70 8.66
N ILE A 80 7.01 9.68 8.72
CA ILE A 80 7.83 8.79 7.90
C ILE A 80 8.70 7.95 8.82
N LEU A 81 8.44 6.64 8.85
CA LEU A 81 9.13 5.67 9.71
C LEU A 81 9.91 4.63 8.89
N THR A 82 10.93 4.06 9.52
CA THR A 82 11.60 2.87 8.97
C THR A 82 10.70 1.66 9.19
N GLY A 83 10.18 1.09 8.12
CA GLY A 83 9.21 0.00 8.20
C GLY A 83 8.52 -0.27 6.86
N SER A 84 7.39 -0.88 6.92
CA SER A 84 6.47 -1.13 5.81
C SER A 84 5.05 -0.71 6.19
N GLY A 85 4.13 -0.61 5.21
CA GLY A 85 2.72 -0.27 5.48
C GLY A 85 2.04 -1.16 6.53
N THR A 86 2.49 -2.41 6.67
CA THR A 86 2.00 -3.33 7.71
C THR A 86 2.19 -2.78 9.13
N GLU A 87 3.20 -1.95 9.38
CA GLU A 87 3.40 -1.24 10.65
C GLU A 87 2.16 -0.42 11.03
N PHE A 88 1.52 0.21 10.04
CA PHE A 88 0.38 1.07 10.29
C PHE A 88 -0.95 0.32 10.47
N TRP A 89 -1.06 -0.95 10.06
CA TRP A 89 -2.19 -1.78 10.50
C TRP A 89 -2.18 -1.96 12.01
N GLU A 90 -0.98 -2.25 12.59
CA GLU A 90 -0.83 -2.36 14.04
C GLU A 90 -0.96 -1.00 14.73
N ALA A 91 -0.30 0.01 14.19
CA ALA A 91 -0.25 1.34 14.80
C ALA A 91 -1.64 2.00 14.86
N THR A 92 -2.41 2.02 13.76
CA THR A 92 -3.77 2.59 13.75
C THR A 92 -4.69 1.87 14.73
N THR A 93 -4.65 0.53 14.73
CA THR A 93 -5.42 -0.28 15.67
C THR A 93 -5.05 0.03 17.13
N LEU A 94 -3.76 0.12 17.46
CA LEU A 94 -3.32 0.42 18.82
C LEU A 94 -3.57 1.87 19.23
N ASN A 95 -3.47 2.81 18.31
CA ASN A 95 -3.59 4.24 18.60
C ASN A 95 -5.05 4.68 18.68
N LEU A 96 -5.95 4.15 17.83
CA LEU A 96 -7.32 4.63 17.71
C LEU A 96 -8.36 3.74 18.41
N VAL A 97 -8.16 2.40 18.42
CA VAL A 97 -9.20 1.45 18.85
C VAL A 97 -9.09 1.10 20.32
N ASP A 98 -10.16 1.32 21.07
CA ASP A 98 -10.31 0.77 22.41
C ASP A 98 -10.84 -0.66 22.35
N GLU A 99 -11.95 -0.89 21.66
CA GLU A 99 -12.62 -2.20 21.66
C GLU A 99 -13.05 -2.66 20.25
N HIS A 100 -13.82 -1.85 19.51
CA HIS A 100 -14.55 -2.30 18.31
C HIS A 100 -14.01 -1.69 17.02
N VAL A 101 -13.87 -2.54 16.02
CA VAL A 101 -13.42 -2.17 14.67
C VAL A 101 -14.35 -2.78 13.62
N LEU A 102 -14.79 -1.98 12.65
CA LEU A 102 -15.47 -2.45 11.43
C LEU A 102 -14.46 -2.51 10.29
N VAL A 103 -14.35 -3.65 9.63
CA VAL A 103 -13.44 -3.84 8.50
C VAL A 103 -14.20 -4.36 7.29
N PRO A 104 -14.44 -3.53 6.26
CA PRO A 104 -14.90 -4.00 4.97
C PRO A 104 -13.81 -4.87 4.32
N THR A 105 -14.14 -6.13 3.96
CA THR A 105 -13.19 -7.08 3.40
C THR A 105 -13.61 -7.51 2.00
N CYS A 106 -12.75 -7.24 1.00
CA CYS A 106 -12.97 -7.56 -0.41
C CYS A 106 -11.76 -8.25 -1.06
N GLY A 107 -10.82 -8.72 -0.23
CA GLY A 107 -9.62 -9.43 -0.68
C GLY A 107 -8.62 -9.67 0.44
N ALA A 108 -7.43 -10.15 0.05
CA ALA A 108 -6.43 -10.65 0.99
C ALA A 108 -5.82 -9.57 1.91
N PHE A 109 -5.72 -8.30 1.47
CA PHE A 109 -5.10 -7.26 2.28
C PHE A 109 -6.08 -6.68 3.30
N SER A 110 -7.34 -6.49 2.94
CA SER A 110 -8.41 -6.11 3.88
C SER A 110 -8.65 -7.20 4.92
N GLU A 111 -8.66 -8.49 4.55
CA GLU A 111 -8.70 -9.60 5.49
C GLU A 111 -7.51 -9.62 6.45
N ARG A 112 -6.31 -9.30 5.96
CA ARG A 112 -5.12 -9.22 6.82
C ARG A 112 -5.21 -8.07 7.82
N TYR A 113 -5.74 -6.92 7.41
CA TYR A 113 -5.95 -5.81 8.33
C TYR A 113 -6.89 -6.23 9.46
N ALA A 114 -8.03 -6.87 9.12
CA ALA A 114 -8.95 -7.44 10.12
C ALA A 114 -8.24 -8.44 11.06
N ASN A 115 -7.46 -9.37 10.49
CA ASN A 115 -6.70 -10.36 11.25
C ASN A 115 -5.66 -9.72 12.19
N VAL A 116 -5.04 -8.60 11.81
CA VAL A 116 -4.11 -7.86 12.68
C VAL A 116 -4.86 -7.26 13.86
N ALA A 117 -6.00 -6.60 13.63
CA ALA A 117 -6.82 -6.03 14.69
C ALA A 117 -7.29 -7.10 15.70
N GLU A 118 -7.74 -8.27 15.22
CA GLU A 118 -8.10 -9.42 16.08
C GLU A 118 -6.91 -9.91 16.92
N ARG A 119 -5.72 -10.04 16.32
CA ARG A 119 -4.51 -10.46 17.04
C ARG A 119 -4.09 -9.49 18.11
N LEU A 120 -4.41 -8.22 17.94
CA LEU A 120 -4.22 -7.16 18.94
C LEU A 120 -5.34 -7.15 20.01
N GLY A 121 -6.27 -8.11 19.94
CA GLY A 121 -7.31 -8.33 20.94
C GLY A 121 -8.53 -7.43 20.77
N LYS A 122 -8.74 -6.89 19.57
CA LYS A 122 -9.92 -6.08 19.27
C LYS A 122 -11.11 -6.95 18.86
N ASP A 123 -12.31 -6.47 19.11
CA ASP A 123 -13.55 -7.05 18.59
C ASP A 123 -13.78 -6.52 17.17
N VAL A 124 -13.66 -7.40 16.18
CA VAL A 124 -13.66 -7.05 14.77
C VAL A 124 -14.91 -7.59 14.10
N ASP A 125 -15.72 -6.70 13.58
CA ASP A 125 -16.83 -7.05 12.69
C ASP A 125 -16.37 -6.88 11.23
N ARG A 126 -16.52 -7.94 10.41
CA ARG A 126 -16.21 -7.90 8.98
C ARG A 126 -17.47 -7.61 8.17
N LEU A 127 -17.38 -6.65 7.26
CA LEU A 127 -18.35 -6.45 6.20
C LEU A 127 -17.80 -7.14 4.94
N GLU A 128 -18.23 -8.38 4.71
CA GLU A 128 -17.62 -9.27 3.72
C GLU A 128 -18.20 -9.04 2.31
N TYR A 129 -17.31 -8.89 1.32
CA TYR A 129 -17.63 -8.85 -0.11
C TYR A 129 -16.97 -10.02 -0.84
N GLU A 130 -17.59 -10.49 -1.91
CA GLU A 130 -16.90 -11.39 -2.83
C GLU A 130 -15.67 -10.71 -3.43
N TRP A 131 -14.58 -11.46 -3.59
CA TRP A 131 -13.37 -10.96 -4.19
C TRP A 131 -13.62 -10.45 -5.61
N GLY A 132 -13.17 -9.24 -5.90
CA GLY A 132 -13.45 -8.52 -7.14
C GLY A 132 -14.53 -7.45 -7.00
N ASN A 133 -15.42 -7.54 -6.01
CA ASN A 133 -16.41 -6.51 -5.75
C ASN A 133 -15.84 -5.40 -4.87
N ALA A 134 -16.24 -4.16 -5.16
CA ALA A 134 -15.87 -3.01 -4.36
C ALA A 134 -16.78 -2.83 -3.14
N VAL A 135 -16.23 -2.26 -2.08
CA VAL A 135 -16.98 -1.83 -0.89
C VAL A 135 -18.02 -0.77 -1.30
N LYS A 136 -19.23 -0.87 -0.74
CA LYS A 136 -20.28 0.13 -0.97
C LYS A 136 -20.42 1.02 0.27
N PRO A 137 -20.32 2.34 0.12
CA PRO A 137 -20.46 3.29 1.24
C PRO A 137 -21.78 3.13 2.00
N GLU A 138 -22.88 2.82 1.31
CA GLU A 138 -24.19 2.59 1.90
C GLU A 138 -24.21 1.38 2.84
N ASP A 139 -23.48 0.31 2.52
CA ASP A 139 -23.40 -0.88 3.38
C ASP A 139 -22.63 -0.57 4.68
N ILE A 140 -21.63 0.34 4.62
CA ILE A 140 -20.96 0.86 5.82
C ILE A 140 -21.96 1.62 6.68
N ARG A 141 -22.75 2.51 6.10
CA ARG A 141 -23.81 3.25 6.81
C ARG A 141 -24.78 2.28 7.48
N GLU A 142 -25.28 1.30 6.73
CA GLU A 142 -26.20 0.30 7.26
C GLU A 142 -25.58 -0.50 8.42
N ALA A 143 -24.31 -0.87 8.32
CA ALA A 143 -23.59 -1.59 9.38
C ALA A 143 -23.43 -0.73 10.64
N LEU A 144 -23.09 0.57 10.49
CA LEU A 144 -22.95 1.51 11.59
C LEU A 144 -24.30 1.78 12.27
N ASP A 145 -25.36 1.99 11.49
CA ASP A 145 -26.73 2.27 12.00
C ASP A 145 -27.39 1.07 12.68
N ALA A 146 -27.13 -0.14 12.17
CA ALA A 146 -27.74 -1.37 12.68
C ALA A 146 -27.04 -1.92 13.94
N SER A 147 -25.84 -1.44 14.25
CA SER A 147 -25.03 -1.94 15.35
C SER A 147 -25.49 -1.39 16.70
N ASP A 148 -25.57 -2.26 17.71
CA ASP A 148 -25.68 -1.85 19.13
C ASP A 148 -24.33 -1.38 19.73
N LYS A 149 -23.22 -1.53 18.96
CA LYS A 149 -21.86 -1.12 19.32
C LYS A 149 -21.55 0.24 18.71
N THR A 150 -20.70 1.00 19.38
CA THR A 150 -19.99 2.12 18.75
C THR A 150 -18.65 1.60 18.24
N TYR A 151 -18.38 1.72 16.96
CA TYR A 151 -17.08 1.36 16.41
C TYR A 151 -16.09 2.50 16.65
N ASP A 152 -14.93 2.19 17.21
CA ASP A 152 -13.85 3.16 17.38
C ASP A 152 -13.23 3.53 16.02
N MET A 153 -13.23 2.57 15.06
CA MET A 153 -12.59 2.76 13.77
C MET A 153 -13.27 1.92 12.68
N VAL A 154 -13.40 2.50 11.50
CA VAL A 154 -13.53 1.77 10.25
C VAL A 154 -12.15 1.66 9.61
N ALA A 155 -11.70 0.45 9.29
CA ALA A 155 -10.42 0.19 8.66
C ALA A 155 -10.63 -0.18 7.18
N GLY A 156 -10.37 0.77 6.28
CA GLY A 156 -10.54 0.59 4.84
C GLY A 156 -9.22 0.27 4.12
N VAL A 157 -9.32 -0.36 2.95
CA VAL A 157 -8.21 -0.53 2.01
C VAL A 157 -8.61 0.18 0.72
N MET A 158 -7.81 1.19 0.29
CA MET A 158 -8.08 1.90 -0.94
C MET A 158 -7.91 0.99 -2.15
N ASN A 159 -6.76 0.33 -2.23
CA ASN A 159 -6.39 -0.55 -3.32
C ASN A 159 -6.21 -1.98 -2.82
N GLU A 160 -7.15 -2.84 -3.13
CA GLU A 160 -7.04 -4.27 -2.85
C GLU A 160 -6.21 -4.95 -3.94
N SER A 161 -4.89 -5.02 -3.72
CA SER A 161 -3.93 -5.49 -4.74
C SER A 161 -4.04 -6.98 -5.07
N SER A 162 -4.78 -7.77 -4.28
CA SER A 162 -5.04 -9.17 -4.59
C SER A 162 -6.08 -9.34 -5.70
N THR A 163 -6.97 -8.35 -5.85
CA THR A 163 -8.12 -8.39 -6.78
C THR A 163 -8.13 -7.25 -7.79
N GLY A 164 -7.26 -6.24 -7.64
CA GLY A 164 -7.23 -5.07 -8.51
C GLY A 164 -8.36 -4.07 -8.26
N VAL A 165 -9.08 -4.18 -7.14
CA VAL A 165 -10.19 -3.29 -6.80
C VAL A 165 -9.68 -1.99 -6.17
N ARG A 166 -10.17 -0.84 -6.64
CA ARG A 166 -10.10 0.46 -5.97
C ARG A 166 -11.40 0.72 -5.22
N ASN A 167 -11.36 0.71 -3.91
CA ASN A 167 -12.53 1.06 -3.10
C ASN A 167 -12.75 2.57 -3.07
N PRO A 168 -14.02 3.03 -3.03
CA PRO A 168 -14.40 4.44 -3.05
C PRO A 168 -14.22 5.09 -1.66
N ILE A 169 -12.95 5.25 -1.24
CA ILE A 169 -12.62 5.73 0.11
C ILE A 169 -13.07 7.16 0.36
N GLU A 170 -13.23 7.96 -0.67
CA GLU A 170 -13.74 9.31 -0.60
C GLU A 170 -15.19 9.31 -0.09
N GLU A 171 -16.05 8.53 -0.74
CA GLU A 171 -17.45 8.38 -0.35
C GLU A 171 -17.60 7.62 0.97
N MET A 172 -16.68 6.66 1.24
CA MET A 172 -16.64 5.99 2.54
C MET A 172 -16.33 6.99 3.66
N GLY A 173 -15.34 7.88 3.46
CA GLY A 173 -14.99 8.92 4.43
C GLY A 173 -16.14 9.90 4.67
N ASP A 174 -16.84 10.29 3.61
CA ASP A 174 -18.01 11.17 3.72
C ASP A 174 -19.12 10.52 4.56
N VAL A 175 -19.36 9.22 4.39
CA VAL A 175 -20.34 8.46 5.22
C VAL A 175 -19.87 8.37 6.66
N ILE A 176 -18.60 7.98 6.90
CA ILE A 176 -18.06 7.77 8.25
C ILE A 176 -18.03 9.07 9.04
N SER A 177 -17.82 10.20 8.39
CA SER A 177 -17.83 11.53 9.04
C SER A 177 -19.15 11.90 9.74
N GLU A 178 -20.24 11.21 9.43
CA GLU A 178 -21.53 11.39 10.11
C GLU A 178 -21.54 10.74 11.51
N TYR A 179 -20.52 9.92 11.84
CA TYR A 179 -20.37 9.18 13.11
C TYR A 179 -19.16 9.72 13.89
N PRO A 180 -19.35 10.74 14.73
CA PRO A 180 -18.25 11.53 15.32
C PRO A 180 -17.33 10.75 16.28
N ASP A 181 -17.73 9.56 16.73
CA ASP A 181 -16.95 8.70 17.62
C ASP A 181 -16.20 7.58 16.86
N THR A 182 -16.28 7.60 15.51
CA THR A 182 -15.71 6.57 14.63
C THR A 182 -14.64 7.18 13.72
N TYR A 183 -13.40 6.71 13.83
CA TYR A 183 -12.28 7.18 13.03
C TYR A 183 -12.15 6.38 11.74
N PHE A 184 -11.67 7.01 10.67
CA PHE A 184 -11.43 6.34 9.39
C PHE A 184 -9.94 6.18 9.11
N ALA A 185 -9.46 4.93 9.11
CA ALA A 185 -8.07 4.58 8.77
C ALA A 185 -8.01 3.83 7.44
N VAL A 186 -7.16 4.31 6.52
CA VAL A 186 -7.07 3.83 5.14
C VAL A 186 -5.68 3.25 4.85
N ASP A 187 -5.64 1.99 4.46
CA ASP A 187 -4.49 1.39 3.78
C ASP A 187 -4.50 1.82 2.30
N ALA A 188 -3.59 2.69 1.93
CA ALA A 188 -3.34 3.13 0.56
C ALA A 188 -1.94 2.71 0.09
N VAL A 189 -1.44 1.60 0.60
CA VAL A 189 -0.05 1.14 0.39
C VAL A 189 0.28 1.02 -1.09
N SER A 190 -0.60 0.51 -1.91
CA SER A 190 -0.34 0.33 -3.34
C SER A 190 -0.92 1.41 -4.25
N SER A 191 -1.63 2.40 -3.71
CA SER A 191 -2.29 3.48 -4.47
C SER A 191 -1.66 4.84 -4.24
N LEU A 192 -1.43 5.24 -2.98
CA LEU A 192 -0.97 6.59 -2.66
C LEU A 192 0.38 6.90 -3.32
N GLY A 193 0.41 8.02 -4.04
CA GLY A 193 1.57 8.43 -4.85
C GLY A 193 1.43 8.09 -6.34
N GLY A 194 0.39 7.33 -6.73
CA GLY A 194 0.03 7.03 -8.12
C GLY A 194 -1.46 7.25 -8.41
N ASP A 195 -2.28 7.28 -7.38
CA ASP A 195 -3.71 7.57 -7.42
C ASP A 195 -3.99 8.67 -6.41
N TYR A 196 -4.70 9.70 -6.82
CA TYR A 196 -4.97 10.87 -5.99
C TYR A 196 -6.19 10.69 -5.10
N VAL A 197 -6.08 11.20 -3.90
CA VAL A 197 -7.19 11.40 -2.99
C VAL A 197 -7.01 12.71 -2.23
N ASP A 198 -8.06 13.50 -2.15
CA ASP A 198 -8.08 14.68 -1.29
C ASP A 198 -8.37 14.26 0.15
N ILE A 199 -7.28 13.98 0.89
CA ILE A 199 -7.31 13.40 2.24
C ILE A 199 -8.11 14.28 3.19
N ASP A 200 -7.89 15.60 3.10
CA ASP A 200 -8.46 16.58 4.03
C ASP A 200 -9.94 16.85 3.73
N ALA A 201 -10.35 16.77 2.46
CA ALA A 201 -11.74 17.01 2.06
C ALA A 201 -12.68 15.84 2.40
N HIS A 202 -12.18 14.61 2.45
CA HIS A 202 -12.99 13.40 2.66
C HIS A 202 -12.87 12.79 4.06
N ASN A 203 -12.48 13.58 5.04
CA ASN A 203 -12.46 13.20 6.46
C ASN A 203 -11.71 11.89 6.74
N ILE A 204 -10.58 11.67 6.06
CA ILE A 204 -9.72 10.52 6.30
C ILE A 204 -8.80 10.85 7.48
N ASP A 205 -9.00 10.17 8.60
CA ASP A 205 -8.24 10.43 9.82
C ASP A 205 -6.80 9.93 9.73
N VAL A 206 -6.63 8.77 9.10
CA VAL A 206 -5.31 8.19 8.88
C VAL A 206 -5.26 7.54 7.51
N ILE A 207 -4.23 7.87 6.71
CA ILE A 207 -3.93 7.17 5.47
C ILE A 207 -2.44 6.86 5.40
N PHE A 208 -2.07 5.67 4.92
CA PHE A 208 -0.68 5.25 4.91
C PHE A 208 -0.28 4.50 3.65
N ALA A 209 1.04 4.58 3.36
CA ALA A 209 1.67 4.00 2.18
C ALA A 209 3.03 3.38 2.52
N SER A 210 3.63 2.74 1.52
CA SER A 210 4.99 2.19 1.57
C SER A 210 5.80 2.64 0.36
N THR A 211 7.09 2.86 0.58
CA THR A 211 7.97 3.44 -0.45
C THR A 211 8.19 2.54 -1.66
N GLN A 212 8.11 1.21 -1.53
CA GLN A 212 8.35 0.25 -2.62
C GLN A 212 7.15 0.04 -3.56
N LYS A 213 6.17 0.92 -3.51
CA LYS A 213 4.96 0.93 -4.33
C LYS A 213 4.97 2.15 -5.24
N ALA A 214 3.87 2.87 -5.37
CA ALA A 214 3.75 4.01 -6.28
C ALA A 214 4.76 5.16 -6.02
N PHE A 215 5.40 5.20 -4.86
CA PHE A 215 6.53 6.12 -4.61
C PHE A 215 7.81 5.73 -5.36
N ALA A 216 7.89 4.56 -5.98
CA ALA A 216 9.01 4.08 -6.79
C ALA A 216 10.37 4.16 -6.08
N MET A 217 10.44 3.57 -4.91
CA MET A 217 11.60 3.57 -4.02
C MET A 217 11.95 2.16 -3.55
N PRO A 218 13.17 1.93 -3.07
CA PRO A 218 13.47 0.72 -2.33
C PRO A 218 12.55 0.56 -1.12
N PRO A 219 12.19 -0.70 -0.73
CA PRO A 219 11.47 -0.96 0.51
C PRO A 219 12.25 -0.49 1.73
N GLY A 220 11.56 -0.03 2.77
CA GLY A 220 12.17 0.29 4.04
C GLY A 220 11.66 1.56 4.73
N LEU A 221 10.78 2.34 4.08
CA LEU A 221 10.04 3.42 4.74
C LEU A 221 8.54 3.20 4.58
N ALA A 222 7.81 3.54 5.62
CA ALA A 222 6.37 3.68 5.63
C ALA A 222 6.00 5.16 5.87
N ILE A 223 4.99 5.64 5.16
CA ILE A 223 4.50 7.02 5.16
C ILE A 223 3.10 6.98 5.72
N CYS A 224 2.76 7.89 6.62
CA CYS A 224 1.43 8.00 7.18
C CYS A 224 1.06 9.48 7.32
N VAL A 225 -0.15 9.81 6.92
CA VAL A 225 -0.80 11.10 7.20
C VAL A 225 -1.75 10.88 8.37
N VAL A 226 -1.75 11.80 9.33
CA VAL A 226 -2.53 11.70 10.57
C VAL A 226 -3.27 13.02 10.79
N SER A 227 -4.59 12.95 10.92
CA SER A 227 -5.42 14.12 11.25
C SER A 227 -5.20 14.59 12.68
N GLN A 228 -5.57 15.84 12.97
CA GLN A 228 -5.57 16.35 14.34
C GLN A 228 -6.50 15.51 15.25
N ASP A 229 -7.64 15.06 14.73
CA ASP A 229 -8.61 14.26 15.48
C ASP A 229 -8.01 12.88 15.86
N ALA A 230 -7.30 12.23 14.93
CA ALA A 230 -6.58 10.98 15.20
C ALA A 230 -5.44 11.14 16.23
N TYR A 231 -4.71 12.27 16.18
CA TYR A 231 -3.71 12.61 17.17
C TYR A 231 -4.34 12.81 18.56
N ASP A 232 -5.42 13.60 18.64
CA ASP A 232 -6.14 13.89 19.90
C ASP A 232 -6.74 12.60 20.49
N ARG A 233 -7.26 11.71 19.64
CA ARG A 233 -7.76 10.39 20.06
C ARG A 233 -6.68 9.56 20.74
N GLU A 234 -5.47 9.48 20.18
CA GLU A 234 -4.37 8.77 20.84
C GLU A 234 -4.00 9.38 22.19
N VAL A 235 -4.02 10.72 22.29
CA VAL A 235 -3.77 11.43 23.56
C VAL A 235 -4.80 11.08 24.61
N GLU A 236 -6.08 11.08 24.27
CA GLU A 236 -7.18 10.73 25.18
C GLU A 236 -7.13 9.28 25.62
N LYS A 237 -6.88 8.38 24.69
CA LYS A 237 -6.77 6.94 24.92
C LYS A 237 -5.62 6.60 25.88
N GLY A 238 -4.52 7.33 25.79
CA GLY A 238 -3.37 7.22 26.71
C GLY A 238 -2.53 5.96 26.55
N THR A 239 -2.94 5.02 25.69
CA THR A 239 -2.19 3.83 25.28
C THR A 239 -2.04 3.78 23.79
N SER A 240 -0.84 3.48 23.28
CA SER A 240 -0.54 3.53 21.86
C SER A 240 0.55 2.55 21.46
N SER A 241 0.79 2.44 20.17
CA SER A 241 1.98 1.78 19.65
C SER A 241 3.24 2.48 20.16
N TRP A 242 4.23 1.70 20.64
CA TRP A 242 5.49 2.30 21.07
C TRP A 242 6.30 2.85 19.90
N TYR A 243 6.33 2.15 18.77
CA TYR A 243 7.11 2.56 17.60
C TYR A 243 6.29 3.45 16.65
N GLY A 244 5.07 3.03 16.31
CA GLY A 244 4.17 3.75 15.40
C GLY A 244 3.20 4.72 16.10
N GLY A 245 3.46 5.13 17.35
CA GLY A 245 2.63 6.10 18.08
C GLY A 245 2.64 7.46 17.40
N PHE A 246 1.47 8.01 17.07
CA PHE A 246 1.31 9.28 16.37
C PHE A 246 1.87 10.42 17.19
N ARG A 247 1.35 10.60 18.40
CA ARG A 247 1.79 11.62 19.35
C ARG A 247 3.30 11.58 19.57
N ARG A 248 3.86 10.39 19.82
CA ARG A 248 5.28 10.26 20.09
C ARG A 248 6.12 10.74 18.92
N THR A 249 5.70 10.42 17.71
CA THR A 249 6.41 10.76 16.48
C THR A 249 6.26 12.23 16.15
N ILE A 250 5.03 12.74 16.17
CA ILE A 250 4.70 14.14 15.87
C ILE A 250 5.35 15.09 16.88
N ASP A 251 5.15 14.89 18.20
CA ASP A 251 5.77 15.72 19.23
C ASP A 251 7.30 15.71 19.14
N TYR A 252 7.91 14.60 18.73
CA TYR A 252 9.34 14.53 18.59
C TYR A 252 9.83 15.32 17.37
N TYR A 253 9.11 15.21 16.25
CA TYR A 253 9.36 15.98 15.04
C TYR A 253 9.23 17.48 15.29
N GLU A 254 8.13 17.92 15.89
CA GLU A 254 7.90 19.33 16.20
C GLU A 254 9.02 19.94 17.06
N ARG A 255 9.50 19.20 18.05
CA ARG A 255 10.54 19.68 18.96
C ARG A 255 11.95 19.61 18.39
N LYS A 256 12.23 18.70 17.45
CA LYS A 256 13.59 18.37 17.03
C LYS A 256 13.80 18.35 15.51
N GLY A 257 12.76 18.32 14.71
CA GLY A 257 12.86 18.09 13.27
C GLY A 257 13.48 16.73 12.91
N GLN A 258 13.33 15.71 13.76
CA GLN A 258 14.00 14.42 13.64
C GLN A 258 13.07 13.28 14.01
N THR A 259 13.44 12.05 13.64
CA THR A 259 12.76 10.82 14.07
C THR A 259 13.05 10.50 15.54
N HIS A 260 12.09 9.91 16.24
CA HIS A 260 12.26 9.49 17.65
C HIS A 260 13.23 8.30 17.83
N SER A 261 13.46 7.51 16.78
CA SER A 261 14.39 6.37 16.73
C SER A 261 15.41 6.55 15.59
N THR A 262 16.41 5.68 15.50
CA THR A 262 17.38 5.70 14.39
C THR A 262 16.72 5.25 13.11
N PRO A 263 16.64 6.09 12.06
CA PRO A 263 15.98 5.73 10.80
C PRO A 263 16.95 5.10 9.80
N ALA A 264 16.38 4.55 8.72
CA ALA A 264 17.12 4.07 7.54
C ALA A 264 17.63 5.27 6.71
N ILE A 265 18.68 5.95 7.19
CA ILE A 265 19.21 7.19 6.57
C ILE A 265 19.49 7.04 5.07
N PRO A 266 20.11 5.94 4.56
CA PRO A 266 20.33 5.80 3.13
C PRO A 266 19.01 5.84 2.32
N ILE A 267 17.95 5.19 2.81
CA ILE A 267 16.65 5.20 2.12
C ILE A 267 16.00 6.59 2.21
N MET A 268 16.17 7.32 3.31
CA MET A 268 15.69 8.72 3.41
C MET A 268 16.41 9.66 2.45
N LEU A 269 17.69 9.44 2.18
CA LEU A 269 18.45 10.20 1.17
C LEU A 269 17.89 9.94 -0.24
N ALA A 270 17.62 8.68 -0.56
CA ALA A 270 16.94 8.29 -1.79
C ALA A 270 15.52 8.89 -1.86
N TYR A 271 14.78 8.86 -0.74
CA TYR A 271 13.43 9.44 -0.67
C TYR A 271 13.42 10.93 -0.97
N ARG A 272 14.35 11.70 -0.42
CA ARG A 272 14.52 13.13 -0.77
C ARG A 272 14.73 13.32 -2.27
N LYS A 273 15.52 12.45 -2.89
CA LYS A 273 15.77 12.51 -4.33
C LYS A 273 14.51 12.23 -5.14
N GLN A 274 13.78 11.20 -4.77
CA GLN A 274 12.55 10.79 -5.42
C GLN A 274 11.42 11.80 -5.21
N MET A 275 11.23 12.31 -3.98
CA MET A 275 10.21 13.33 -3.70
C MET A 275 10.41 14.59 -4.54
N LYS A 276 11.66 15.03 -4.70
CA LYS A 276 11.94 16.15 -5.60
C LYS A 276 11.50 15.87 -7.03
N ARG A 277 11.68 14.66 -7.54
CA ARG A 277 11.21 14.26 -8.88
C ARG A 277 9.69 14.24 -8.96
N MET A 278 9.04 13.66 -7.94
CA MET A 278 7.57 13.62 -7.87
C MET A 278 6.98 15.03 -7.83
N LEU A 279 7.60 15.96 -7.10
CA LEU A 279 7.21 17.37 -7.09
C LEU A 279 7.48 18.07 -8.42
N ASP A 280 8.63 17.78 -9.09
CA ASP A 280 8.96 18.32 -10.41
C ASP A 280 8.00 17.79 -11.49
N GLU A 281 7.53 16.53 -11.43
CA GLU A 281 6.46 15.97 -12.27
C GLU A 281 5.12 16.63 -11.95
N GLY A 282 4.86 16.82 -10.68
CA GLY A 282 3.61 17.34 -10.14
C GLY A 282 2.56 16.25 -9.97
N HIS A 283 1.80 16.41 -8.90
CA HIS A 283 0.80 15.44 -8.47
C HIS A 283 -0.24 15.10 -9.56
N ALA A 284 -0.85 16.13 -10.18
CA ALA A 284 -1.87 15.92 -11.21
C ALA A 284 -1.32 15.22 -12.48
N ALA A 285 -0.08 15.53 -12.88
CA ALA A 285 0.52 14.87 -14.05
C ALA A 285 0.88 13.41 -13.74
N ARG A 286 1.28 13.11 -12.49
CA ARG A 286 1.57 11.75 -12.05
C ARG A 286 0.30 10.90 -11.96
N ASP A 287 -0.77 11.45 -11.42
CA ASP A 287 -2.09 10.82 -11.39
C ASP A 287 -2.59 10.52 -12.82
N GLU A 288 -2.54 11.51 -13.72
CA GLU A 288 -2.91 11.33 -15.13
C GLU A 288 -2.13 10.21 -15.80
N ARG A 289 -0.81 10.17 -15.62
CA ARG A 289 0.04 9.12 -16.20
C ARG A 289 -0.35 7.72 -15.71
N HIS A 290 -0.71 7.58 -14.42
CA HIS A 290 -1.17 6.29 -13.89
C HIS A 290 -2.54 5.91 -14.46
N ARG A 291 -3.43 6.89 -14.64
CA ARG A 291 -4.73 6.66 -15.28
C ARG A 291 -4.58 6.25 -16.74
N GLU A 292 -3.70 6.93 -17.51
CA GLU A 292 -3.40 6.54 -18.90
C GLU A 292 -2.86 5.10 -19.00
N MET A 293 -2.02 4.67 -18.04
CA MET A 293 -1.54 3.28 -17.99
C MET A 293 -2.67 2.30 -17.65
N MET A 294 -3.54 2.64 -16.70
CA MET A 294 -4.72 1.82 -16.35
C MET A 294 -5.66 1.69 -17.55
N GLU A 295 -6.02 2.80 -18.21
CA GLU A 295 -6.88 2.80 -19.40
C GLU A 295 -6.29 1.91 -20.51
N TYR A 296 -4.98 2.02 -20.76
CA TYR A 296 -4.31 1.17 -21.73
C TYR A 296 -4.40 -0.33 -21.36
N VAL A 297 -4.13 -0.70 -20.10
CA VAL A 297 -4.20 -2.10 -19.67
C VAL A 297 -5.64 -2.61 -19.72
N HIS A 298 -6.61 -1.78 -19.39
CA HIS A 298 -8.02 -2.10 -19.45
C HIS A 298 -8.46 -2.41 -20.91
N ASP A 299 -8.14 -1.50 -21.84
CA ASP A 299 -8.44 -1.71 -23.27
C ASP A 299 -7.79 -2.99 -23.81
N TRP A 300 -6.53 -3.25 -23.42
CA TRP A 300 -5.82 -4.47 -23.81
C TRP A 300 -6.46 -5.74 -23.18
N ALA A 301 -6.84 -5.66 -21.92
CA ALA A 301 -7.52 -6.78 -21.24
C ALA A 301 -8.89 -7.05 -21.86
N ASP A 302 -9.65 -6.06 -22.25
CA ASP A 302 -10.93 -6.22 -22.94
C ASP A 302 -10.79 -6.86 -24.34
N GLU A 303 -9.65 -6.65 -25.00
CA GLU A 303 -9.39 -7.28 -26.32
C GLU A 303 -9.00 -8.75 -26.19
N HIS A 304 -8.22 -9.13 -25.19
CA HIS A 304 -7.60 -10.44 -25.08
C HIS A 304 -8.14 -11.29 -23.92
N PHE A 305 -8.62 -10.68 -22.83
CA PHE A 305 -9.04 -11.33 -21.59
C PHE A 305 -10.31 -10.71 -21.01
N ALA A 306 -10.34 -10.38 -19.73
CA ALA A 306 -11.32 -9.53 -19.06
C ALA A 306 -10.68 -8.92 -17.78
N MET A 307 -11.18 -7.80 -17.33
CA MET A 307 -10.82 -7.29 -16.01
C MET A 307 -11.53 -8.11 -14.93
N PHE A 308 -10.81 -8.44 -13.84
CA PHE A 308 -11.39 -9.20 -12.72
C PHE A 308 -12.22 -8.33 -11.77
N PRO A 309 -11.81 -7.06 -11.43
CA PRO A 309 -12.60 -6.21 -10.55
C PRO A 309 -13.95 -5.80 -11.17
N GLU A 310 -14.89 -5.45 -10.31
CA GLU A 310 -16.18 -4.85 -10.69
C GLU A 310 -15.96 -3.60 -11.55
N GLU A 311 -16.74 -3.50 -12.65
CA GLU A 311 -16.66 -2.39 -13.61
C GLU A 311 -16.80 -1.02 -12.90
N GLY A 312 -15.86 -0.12 -13.16
CA GLY A 312 -15.79 1.23 -12.58
C GLY A 312 -15.07 1.30 -11.23
N TYR A 313 -14.53 0.16 -10.75
CA TYR A 313 -13.74 0.07 -9.52
C TYR A 313 -12.34 -0.51 -9.75
N GLU A 314 -11.84 -0.41 -10.96
CA GLU A 314 -10.50 -0.86 -11.33
C GLU A 314 -9.43 0.02 -10.70
N SER A 315 -8.37 -0.62 -10.20
CA SER A 315 -7.26 0.10 -9.58
C SER A 315 -6.40 0.82 -10.62
N GLN A 316 -6.04 2.07 -10.32
CA GLN A 316 -5.18 2.91 -11.15
C GLN A 316 -3.70 2.49 -11.14
N THR A 317 -3.30 1.52 -10.31
CA THR A 317 -1.90 1.14 -10.10
C THR A 317 -1.60 -0.34 -10.23
N VAL A 318 -2.63 -1.19 -10.17
CA VAL A 318 -2.51 -2.66 -10.24
C VAL A 318 -3.71 -3.23 -11.01
N ALA A 319 -3.50 -3.73 -12.20
CA ALA A 319 -4.52 -4.50 -12.89
C ALA A 319 -4.53 -5.94 -12.38
N CYS A 320 -5.72 -6.50 -12.14
CA CYS A 320 -5.98 -7.92 -11.99
C CYS A 320 -6.84 -8.36 -13.16
N ILE A 321 -6.33 -9.30 -13.93
CA ILE A 321 -6.89 -9.70 -15.23
C ILE A 321 -7.35 -11.14 -15.14
N GLU A 322 -8.60 -11.40 -15.49
CA GLU A 322 -9.19 -12.75 -15.53
C GLU A 322 -8.65 -13.53 -16.73
N ASN A 323 -8.15 -14.75 -16.47
CA ASN A 323 -7.56 -15.62 -17.50
C ASN A 323 -8.63 -16.31 -18.36
N THR A 324 -9.41 -15.55 -19.12
CA THR A 324 -10.51 -16.05 -19.96
C THR A 324 -10.03 -16.90 -21.13
N GLN A 325 -8.77 -16.76 -21.54
CA GLN A 325 -8.16 -17.58 -22.62
C GLN A 325 -7.65 -18.92 -22.11
N GLY A 326 -7.49 -19.09 -20.79
CA GLY A 326 -7.00 -20.35 -20.20
C GLY A 326 -5.53 -20.60 -20.51
N ILE A 327 -4.71 -19.57 -20.60
CA ILE A 327 -3.26 -19.70 -20.75
C ILE A 327 -2.67 -20.31 -19.47
N ASP A 328 -1.51 -20.97 -19.58
CA ASP A 328 -0.71 -21.37 -18.41
C ASP A 328 0.03 -20.13 -17.90
N VAL A 329 -0.54 -19.47 -16.88
CA VAL A 329 -0.03 -18.19 -16.37
C VAL A 329 1.40 -18.34 -15.82
N ALA A 330 1.67 -19.42 -15.09
CA ALA A 330 2.99 -19.66 -14.52
C ALA A 330 4.04 -19.86 -15.63
N ALA A 331 3.73 -20.65 -16.65
CA ALA A 331 4.62 -20.86 -17.79
C ALA A 331 4.85 -19.56 -18.59
N THR A 332 3.79 -18.77 -18.81
CA THR A 332 3.91 -17.47 -19.49
C THR A 332 4.78 -16.49 -18.70
N ILE A 333 4.65 -16.43 -17.37
CA ILE A 333 5.52 -15.62 -16.51
C ILE A 333 6.98 -16.07 -16.65
N ASP A 334 7.26 -17.36 -16.58
CA ASP A 334 8.61 -17.91 -16.68
C ASP A 334 9.23 -17.57 -18.04
N GLU A 335 8.50 -17.73 -19.15
CA GLU A 335 8.98 -17.47 -20.50
C GLU A 335 9.18 -15.96 -20.77
N VAL A 336 8.25 -15.10 -20.33
CA VAL A 336 8.43 -13.62 -20.39
C VAL A 336 9.63 -13.18 -19.56
N ASN A 337 9.87 -13.82 -18.40
CA ASN A 337 11.07 -13.58 -17.61
C ASN A 337 12.36 -13.97 -18.34
N GLU A 338 12.36 -15.11 -19.05
CA GLU A 338 13.56 -15.64 -19.69
C GLU A 338 13.87 -14.90 -21.01
N GLU A 339 12.85 -14.55 -21.81
CA GLU A 339 13.04 -14.00 -23.15
C GLU A 339 13.05 -12.46 -23.19
N TYR A 340 12.34 -11.81 -22.28
CA TYR A 340 12.13 -10.35 -22.32
C TYR A 340 12.70 -9.60 -21.10
N ASP A 341 13.26 -10.30 -20.11
CA ASP A 341 13.74 -9.71 -18.85
C ASP A 341 12.67 -8.89 -18.11
N MET A 342 11.40 -9.36 -18.16
CA MET A 342 10.26 -8.71 -17.54
C MET A 342 9.58 -9.66 -16.54
N ALA A 343 9.05 -9.11 -15.43
CA ALA A 343 8.37 -9.89 -14.40
C ALA A 343 6.98 -9.31 -14.10
N PHE A 344 5.94 -10.10 -14.28
CA PHE A 344 4.59 -9.81 -13.79
C PHE A 344 4.12 -10.90 -12.81
N SER A 345 2.92 -10.83 -12.25
CA SER A 345 2.53 -11.71 -11.15
C SER A 345 1.36 -12.61 -11.52
N ASN A 346 1.41 -13.86 -11.07
CA ASN A 346 0.25 -14.76 -11.06
C ASN A 346 -0.88 -14.18 -10.16
N GLY A 347 -2.07 -14.73 -10.26
CA GLY A 347 -3.17 -14.45 -9.36
C GLY A 347 -2.80 -14.63 -7.89
N TYR A 348 -3.53 -14.00 -6.99
CA TYR A 348 -3.20 -14.02 -5.57
C TYR A 348 -3.90 -15.18 -4.84
N GLY A 349 -3.13 -16.05 -4.19
CA GLY A 349 -3.71 -17.15 -3.40
C GLY A 349 -4.57 -18.09 -4.25
N ASP A 350 -5.84 -18.19 -3.93
CA ASP A 350 -6.79 -19.09 -4.63
C ASP A 350 -7.14 -18.61 -6.06
N LEU A 351 -6.79 -17.36 -6.41
CA LEU A 351 -6.91 -16.84 -7.78
C LEU A 351 -5.74 -17.20 -8.69
N ALA A 352 -4.74 -17.96 -8.20
CA ALA A 352 -3.61 -18.42 -9.02
C ALA A 352 -4.12 -19.21 -10.22
N GLU A 353 -3.59 -18.92 -11.42
CA GLU A 353 -4.01 -19.44 -12.73
C GLU A 353 -5.42 -18.98 -13.21
N GLU A 354 -6.30 -18.56 -12.29
CA GLU A 354 -7.59 -17.98 -12.66
C GLU A 354 -7.44 -16.50 -13.09
N THR A 355 -6.43 -15.82 -12.55
CA THR A 355 -6.09 -14.44 -12.87
C THR A 355 -4.58 -14.25 -12.95
N PHE A 356 -4.15 -13.10 -13.47
CA PHE A 356 -2.79 -12.62 -13.32
C PHE A 356 -2.81 -11.10 -13.06
N ARG A 357 -1.69 -10.54 -12.58
CA ARG A 357 -1.65 -9.13 -12.18
C ARG A 357 -0.49 -8.40 -12.80
N ILE A 358 -0.77 -7.18 -13.27
CA ILE A 358 0.20 -6.24 -13.79
C ILE A 358 0.26 -5.05 -12.84
N GLY A 359 1.43 -4.82 -12.23
CA GLY A 359 1.70 -3.60 -11.47
C GLY A 359 2.24 -2.54 -12.42
N HIS A 360 1.46 -1.51 -12.67
CA HIS A 360 1.82 -0.40 -13.57
C HIS A 360 1.97 0.92 -12.79
N MET A 361 2.59 0.84 -11.61
CA MET A 361 2.77 1.96 -10.68
C MET A 361 4.21 2.52 -10.71
N GLY A 362 4.37 3.70 -10.14
CA GLY A 362 5.69 4.28 -9.88
C GLY A 362 6.27 5.01 -11.08
N GLU A 363 7.36 4.53 -11.65
CA GLU A 363 8.06 5.17 -12.79
C GLU A 363 7.69 4.57 -14.15
N HIS A 364 6.75 3.63 -14.21
CA HIS A 364 6.25 3.09 -15.47
C HIS A 364 5.56 4.16 -16.35
N THR A 365 5.53 3.89 -17.64
CA THR A 365 4.84 4.68 -18.66
C THR A 365 3.97 3.77 -19.52
N VAL A 366 3.05 4.33 -20.29
CA VAL A 366 2.23 3.56 -21.24
C VAL A 366 3.11 2.73 -22.17
N GLU A 367 4.24 3.30 -22.67
CA GLU A 367 5.17 2.58 -23.54
C GLU A 367 5.83 1.39 -22.85
N SER A 368 6.18 1.53 -21.57
CA SER A 368 6.78 0.41 -20.81
C SER A 368 5.76 -0.70 -20.54
N VAL A 369 4.53 -0.32 -20.21
CA VAL A 369 3.43 -1.29 -20.00
C VAL A 369 3.08 -2.01 -21.30
N LYS A 370 3.06 -1.25 -22.42
CA LYS A 370 2.87 -1.83 -23.76
C LYS A 370 3.94 -2.87 -24.10
N ALA A 371 5.19 -2.62 -23.76
CA ALA A 371 6.25 -3.59 -24.01
C ALA A 371 6.01 -4.92 -23.25
N LEU A 372 5.44 -4.87 -22.04
CA LEU A 372 5.05 -6.07 -21.30
C LEU A 372 3.87 -6.79 -21.98
N THR A 373 2.82 -6.07 -22.38
CA THR A 373 1.65 -6.69 -23.02
C THR A 373 2.00 -7.30 -24.37
N ASP A 374 2.84 -6.63 -25.19
CA ASP A 374 3.38 -7.18 -26.43
C ASP A 374 4.18 -8.49 -26.17
N ALA A 375 4.93 -8.57 -25.07
CA ALA A 375 5.65 -9.79 -24.69
C ALA A 375 4.71 -10.93 -24.23
N ILE A 376 3.65 -10.59 -23.49
CA ILE A 376 2.62 -11.58 -23.09
C ILE A 376 1.90 -12.12 -24.33
N GLU A 377 1.53 -11.26 -25.28
CA GLU A 377 0.89 -11.68 -26.53
C GLU A 377 1.79 -12.64 -27.34
N ASP A 378 3.09 -12.33 -27.47
CA ASP A 378 4.03 -13.16 -28.23
C ASP A 378 4.21 -14.54 -27.59
N VAL A 379 4.37 -14.60 -26.26
CA VAL A 379 4.56 -15.85 -25.53
C VAL A 379 3.26 -16.69 -25.46
N ALA A 380 2.13 -16.03 -25.24
CA ALA A 380 0.83 -16.71 -25.12
C ALA A 380 0.16 -17.01 -26.49
N GLU A 381 0.77 -16.59 -27.60
CA GLU A 381 0.24 -16.74 -28.98
C GLU A 381 -1.18 -16.12 -29.14
N LEU A 382 -1.41 -14.91 -28.57
CA LEU A 382 -2.71 -14.20 -28.57
C LEU A 382 -2.99 -13.45 -29.87
#